data_ad2a9beb0c329b1992d7631bb884f451
#
_entry.id   ad2a9beb0c329b1992d7631bb884f451
#
_cell.length_a   1.000
_cell.length_b   1.000
_cell.length_c   1.000
_cell.angle_alpha   90.00
_cell.angle_beta   90.00
_cell.angle_gamma   90.00
#
_symmetry.space_group_name_H-M   'P 1'
#
loop_
_entity.id
_entity.type
_entity.pdbx_description
1 polymer ?
#
loop_
_entity_poly.entity_id
_entity_poly.type
_entity_poly.pdbx_seq_one_letter_code
_entity_poly.pdbx_strand_id
1 'polypeptide(L)'
;CFLLSIACGYDYRSRRIPNGLILSCLIIGAAFRWWEQGIYGITEYFCNVLLTTVAFYLFFYIGAMGAGDVKLLGVCAGYFSGGKVLCFLFFALLFAAVFALCKMYLARNLWDRLCYLGEYVWDVVRCGRWKAYFAEERAHPGSGICMAGPVFCSVLLYIGGVY
;
A
#
# COMPACT_ATOMS: atom_id res chain seq x y z
N CYS A 1 0.83 14.35 7.28
CA CYS A 1 0.38 14.79 5.94
C CYS A 1 1.54 15.26 5.06
N PHE A 2 2.39 16.20 5.51
CA PHE A 2 3.46 16.77 4.67
C PHE A 2 4.41 15.72 4.08
N LEU A 3 4.90 14.77 4.89
CA LEU A 3 5.78 13.70 4.41
C LEU A 3 5.08 12.77 3.41
N LEU A 4 3.79 12.51 3.59
CA LEU A 4 2.98 11.73 2.66
C LEU A 4 2.75 12.46 1.33
N SER A 5 2.58 13.78 1.34
CA SER A 5 2.51 14.57 0.10
C SER A 5 3.82 14.48 -0.69
N ILE A 6 4.96 14.53 0.02
CA ILE A 6 6.28 14.35 -0.60
C ILE A 6 6.41 12.92 -1.16
N ALA A 7 6.00 11.90 -0.40
CA ALA A 7 6.01 10.51 -0.86
C ALA A 7 5.16 10.32 -2.12
N CYS A 8 3.98 10.95 -2.17
CA CYS A 8 3.10 10.91 -3.33
C CYS A 8 3.77 11.55 -4.56
N GLY A 9 4.47 12.68 -4.39
CA GLY A 9 5.22 13.35 -5.45
C GLY A 9 6.36 12.49 -6.00
N TYR A 10 7.12 11.85 -5.12
CA TYR A 10 8.19 10.93 -5.53
C TYR A 10 7.64 9.68 -6.22
N ASP A 11 6.57 9.08 -5.69
CA ASP A 11 5.93 7.91 -6.28
C ASP A 11 5.38 8.20 -7.68
N TYR A 12 4.76 9.37 -7.86
CA TYR A 12 4.28 9.79 -9.17
C TYR A 12 5.40 10.01 -10.19
N ARG A 13 6.55 10.59 -9.76
CA ARG A 13 7.66 10.95 -10.65
C ARG A 13 8.60 9.78 -10.94
N SER A 14 8.97 9.01 -9.91
CA SER A 14 10.03 7.99 -9.98
C SER A 14 9.52 6.57 -9.85
N ARG A 15 8.25 6.37 -9.47
CA ARG A 15 7.66 5.05 -9.15
C ARG A 15 8.50 4.22 -8.17
N ARG A 16 9.32 4.90 -7.40
CA ARG A 16 10.16 4.32 -6.34
C ARG A 16 10.15 5.27 -5.16
N ILE A 17 9.74 4.77 -4.02
CA ILE A 17 9.78 5.53 -2.77
C ILE A 17 11.20 5.38 -2.21
N PRO A 18 11.95 6.49 -2.02
CA PRO A 18 13.30 6.40 -1.47
C PRO A 18 13.24 5.87 -0.03
N ASN A 19 14.12 4.91 0.28
CA ASN A 19 14.18 4.30 1.62
C ASN A 19 14.45 5.34 2.72
N GLY A 20 15.16 6.43 2.40
CA GLY A 20 15.39 7.54 3.33
C GLY A 20 14.11 8.23 3.76
N LEU A 21 13.14 8.38 2.87
CA LEU A 21 11.83 8.97 3.18
C LEU A 21 11.02 8.04 4.10
N ILE A 22 11.03 6.73 3.83
CA ILE A 22 10.38 5.73 4.70
C ILE A 22 11.00 5.75 6.09
N LEU A 23 12.34 5.81 6.18
CA LEU A 23 13.06 5.89 7.45
C LEU A 23 12.72 7.17 8.21
N SER A 24 12.67 8.32 7.53
CA SER A 24 12.27 9.60 8.14
C SER A 24 10.84 9.53 8.69
N CYS A 25 9.90 8.96 7.93
CA CYS A 25 8.52 8.75 8.40
C CYS A 25 8.47 7.84 9.63
N LEU A 26 9.28 6.79 9.65
CA LEU A 26 9.36 5.84 10.76
C LEU A 26 9.88 6.50 12.04
N ILE A 27 10.97 7.29 11.94
CA ILE A 27 11.57 7.98 13.09
C ILE A 27 10.60 9.04 13.63
N ILE A 28 10.01 9.86 12.76
CA ILE A 28 9.07 10.92 13.15
C ILE A 28 7.81 10.31 13.76
N GLY A 29 7.30 9.20 13.21
CA GLY A 29 6.16 8.48 13.76
C GLY A 29 6.44 7.92 15.16
N ALA A 30 7.59 7.29 15.34
CA ALA A 30 8.00 6.77 16.65
C ALA A 30 8.16 7.89 17.69
N ALA A 31 8.79 9.02 17.31
CA ALA A 31 8.96 10.18 18.18
C ALA A 31 7.61 10.80 18.58
N PHE A 32 6.67 10.91 17.63
CA PHE A 32 5.33 11.43 17.88
C PHE A 32 4.54 10.53 18.84
N ARG A 33 4.56 9.22 18.63
CA ARG A 33 3.89 8.24 19.51
C ARG A 33 4.53 8.17 20.91
N TRP A 34 5.86 8.36 20.98
CA TRP A 34 6.53 8.53 22.28
C TRP A 34 6.01 9.73 23.04
N TRP A 35 5.84 10.85 22.33
CA TRP A 35 5.36 12.08 22.94
C TRP A 35 3.92 11.95 23.46
N GLU A 36 3.04 11.24 22.73
CA GLU A 36 1.63 11.08 23.10
C GLU A 36 1.41 10.09 24.27
N GLN A 37 2.07 8.94 24.24
CA GLN A 37 1.75 7.81 25.12
C GLN A 37 3.00 7.16 25.75
N GLY A 38 4.17 7.76 25.59
CA GLY A 38 5.43 7.23 26.12
C GLY A 38 5.80 5.88 25.52
N ILE A 39 6.29 4.97 26.36
CA ILE A 39 6.78 3.65 25.92
C ILE A 39 5.69 2.77 25.30
N TYR A 40 4.45 2.88 25.81
CA TYR A 40 3.32 2.14 25.26
C TYR A 40 3.00 2.57 23.82
N GLY A 41 3.07 3.87 23.53
CA GLY A 41 2.85 4.40 22.19
C GLY A 41 3.88 3.89 21.19
N ILE A 42 5.17 3.81 21.57
CA ILE A 42 6.22 3.23 20.72
C ILE A 42 5.97 1.75 20.47
N THR A 43 5.65 0.99 21.51
CA THR A 43 5.41 -0.44 21.38
C THR A 43 4.24 -0.70 20.43
N GLU A 44 3.13 0.02 20.60
CA GLU A 44 1.97 -0.08 19.72
C GLU A 44 2.32 0.30 18.27
N TYR A 45 3.10 1.38 18.09
CA TYR A 45 3.57 1.82 16.78
C TYR A 45 4.32 0.71 16.05
N PHE A 46 5.36 0.15 16.68
CA PHE A 46 6.16 -0.89 16.05
C PHE A 46 5.39 -2.19 15.85
N CYS A 47 4.49 -2.56 16.76
CA CYS A 47 3.59 -3.70 16.58
C CYS A 47 2.70 -3.54 15.35
N ASN A 48 2.09 -2.37 15.16
CA ASN A 48 1.24 -2.07 14.01
C ASN A 48 2.04 -2.06 12.70
N VAL A 49 3.25 -1.46 12.70
CA VAL A 49 4.16 -1.49 11.55
C VAL A 49 4.53 -2.91 11.17
N LEU A 50 4.93 -3.72 12.16
CA LEU A 50 5.34 -5.09 11.94
C LEU A 50 4.18 -5.96 11.45
N LEU A 51 3.03 -5.89 12.14
CA LEU A 51 1.85 -6.67 11.81
C LEU A 51 1.37 -6.37 10.40
N THR A 52 1.28 -5.08 10.04
CA THR A 52 0.86 -4.66 8.70
C THR A 52 1.88 -5.12 7.65
N THR A 53 3.18 -4.95 7.91
CA THR A 53 4.22 -5.35 6.97
C THR A 53 4.19 -6.87 6.75
N VAL A 54 4.04 -7.67 7.80
CA VAL A 54 3.95 -9.14 7.70
C VAL A 54 2.68 -9.55 6.95
N ALA A 55 1.52 -8.94 7.24
CA ALA A 55 0.27 -9.23 6.55
C ALA A 55 0.36 -8.95 5.04
N PHE A 56 0.98 -7.82 4.67
CA PHE A 56 1.13 -7.45 3.25
C PHE A 56 2.36 -8.06 2.57
N TYR A 57 3.26 -8.72 3.32
CA TYR A 57 4.39 -9.44 2.75
C TYR A 57 3.97 -10.55 1.79
N LEU A 58 2.83 -11.20 2.07
CA LEU A 58 2.26 -12.21 1.19
C LEU A 58 1.92 -11.63 -0.20
N PHE A 59 1.35 -10.43 -0.25
CA PHE A 59 1.04 -9.75 -1.52
C PHE A 59 2.30 -9.35 -2.29
N PHE A 60 3.35 -8.98 -1.58
CA PHE A 60 4.66 -8.75 -2.16
C PHE A 60 5.26 -10.04 -2.74
N TYR A 61 5.18 -11.15 -2.00
CA TYR A 61 5.71 -12.44 -2.44
C TYR A 61 5.03 -12.97 -3.71
N ILE A 62 3.72 -12.75 -3.84
CA ILE A 62 2.94 -13.12 -5.03
C ILE A 62 3.21 -12.15 -6.21
N GLY A 63 3.91 -11.04 -5.96
CA GLY A 63 4.16 -10.00 -6.97
C GLY A 63 2.97 -9.09 -7.25
N ALA A 64 1.95 -9.10 -6.38
CA ALA A 64 0.77 -8.25 -6.51
C ALA A 64 1.02 -6.80 -6.06
N MET A 65 2.01 -6.58 -5.20
CA MET A 65 2.32 -5.27 -4.62
C MET A 65 3.84 -5.02 -4.57
N GLY A 66 4.26 -3.78 -4.76
CA GLY A 66 5.67 -3.40 -4.68
C GLY A 66 6.19 -3.36 -3.23
N ALA A 67 7.49 -3.65 -3.03
CA ALA A 67 8.11 -3.59 -1.70
C ALA A 67 8.01 -2.18 -1.06
N GLY A 68 8.04 -1.11 -1.88
CA GLY A 68 7.88 0.27 -1.42
C GLY A 68 6.50 0.52 -0.84
N ASP A 69 5.47 -0.03 -1.47
CA ASP A 69 4.06 0.13 -1.08
C ASP A 69 3.77 -0.55 0.25
N VAL A 70 4.30 -1.77 0.43
CA VAL A 70 4.18 -2.52 1.70
C VAL A 70 4.83 -1.75 2.85
N LYS A 71 6.04 -1.21 2.64
CA LYS A 71 6.73 -0.39 3.64
C LYS A 71 5.95 0.88 3.96
N LEU A 72 5.41 1.57 2.94
CA LEU A 72 4.62 2.78 3.12
C LEU A 72 3.35 2.50 3.95
N LEU A 73 2.60 1.46 3.59
CA LEU A 73 1.40 1.03 4.33
C LEU A 73 1.74 0.69 5.78
N GLY A 74 2.81 -0.07 6.02
CA GLY A 74 3.26 -0.43 7.36
C GLY A 74 3.57 0.79 8.22
N VAL A 75 4.40 1.70 7.71
CA VAL A 75 4.78 2.92 8.43
C VAL A 75 3.55 3.81 8.69
N CYS A 76 2.65 3.97 7.71
CA CYS A 76 1.43 4.74 7.89
C CYS A 76 0.49 4.10 8.92
N ALA A 77 0.35 2.76 8.92
CA ALA A 77 -0.46 2.04 9.90
C ALA A 77 0.01 2.25 11.35
N GLY A 78 1.32 2.44 11.56
CA GLY A 78 1.88 2.73 12.88
C GLY A 78 1.34 4.02 13.51
N TYR A 79 0.95 5.02 12.72
CA TYR A 79 0.39 6.28 13.24
C TYR A 79 -1.00 6.12 13.85
N PHE A 80 -1.70 5.04 13.55
CA PHE A 80 -3.05 4.78 14.04
C PHE A 80 -3.01 3.89 15.28
N SER A 81 -3.93 4.12 16.24
CA SER A 81 -4.08 3.29 17.42
C SER A 81 -5.29 2.37 17.33
N GLY A 82 -5.16 1.18 17.91
CA GLY A 82 -6.24 0.22 18.09
C GLY A 82 -6.93 -0.18 16.78
N GLY A 83 -8.25 -0.27 16.81
CA GLY A 83 -9.08 -0.69 15.67
C GLY A 83 -9.04 0.23 14.44
N LYS A 84 -8.54 1.46 14.59
CA LYS A 84 -8.44 2.44 13.50
C LYS A 84 -7.45 2.02 12.41
N VAL A 85 -6.47 1.17 12.72
CA VAL A 85 -5.55 0.58 11.75
C VAL A 85 -6.31 -0.20 10.67
N LEU A 86 -7.30 -1.00 11.07
CA LEU A 86 -8.12 -1.78 10.14
C LEU A 86 -8.96 -0.88 9.22
N CYS A 87 -9.56 0.17 9.79
CA CYS A 87 -10.30 1.17 9.01
C CYS A 87 -9.37 1.87 8.01
N PHE A 88 -8.19 2.30 8.45
CA PHE A 88 -7.18 2.89 7.58
C PHE A 88 -6.81 1.97 6.41
N LEU A 89 -6.49 0.71 6.71
CA LEU A 89 -6.12 -0.27 5.68
C LEU A 89 -7.27 -0.54 4.72
N PHE A 90 -8.49 -0.67 5.24
CA PHE A 90 -9.69 -0.85 4.42
C PHE A 90 -9.87 0.31 3.42
N PHE A 91 -9.84 1.56 3.90
CA PHE A 91 -10.00 2.72 3.01
C PHE A 91 -8.82 2.90 2.06
N ALA A 92 -7.59 2.63 2.50
CA ALA A 92 -6.41 2.68 1.63
C ALA A 92 -6.52 1.67 0.48
N LEU A 93 -6.94 0.44 0.75
CA LEU A 93 -7.16 -0.58 -0.27
C LEU A 93 -8.36 -0.27 -1.15
N LEU A 94 -9.45 0.26 -0.59
CA LEU A 94 -10.63 0.68 -1.34
C LEU A 94 -10.26 1.77 -2.36
N PHE A 95 -9.54 2.81 -1.95
CA PHE A 95 -9.05 3.83 -2.86
C PHE A 95 -8.08 3.27 -3.89
N ALA A 96 -7.18 2.36 -3.49
CA ALA A 96 -6.28 1.71 -4.43
C ALA A 96 -7.05 0.93 -5.51
N ALA A 97 -8.11 0.22 -5.13
CA ALA A 97 -8.99 -0.49 -6.07
C ALA A 97 -9.71 0.48 -7.01
N VAL A 98 -10.25 1.59 -6.49
CA VAL A 98 -10.90 2.63 -7.31
C VAL A 98 -9.91 3.25 -8.30
N PHE A 99 -8.71 3.62 -7.85
CA PHE A 99 -7.67 4.18 -8.71
C PHE A 99 -7.23 3.16 -9.79
N ALA A 100 -7.14 1.86 -9.41
CA ALA A 100 -6.84 0.79 -10.35
C ALA A 100 -7.90 0.70 -11.44
N LEU A 101 -9.18 0.64 -11.05
CA LEU A 101 -10.31 0.56 -11.98
C LEU A 101 -10.38 1.77 -12.91
N CYS A 102 -10.22 2.98 -12.36
CA CYS A 102 -10.17 4.20 -13.16
C CYS A 102 -9.05 4.15 -14.21
N LYS A 103 -7.84 3.73 -13.78
CA LYS A 103 -6.70 3.61 -14.70
C LYS A 103 -6.93 2.56 -15.78
N MET A 104 -7.49 1.40 -15.42
CA MET A 104 -7.83 0.35 -16.37
C MET A 104 -8.91 0.79 -17.36
N TYR A 105 -9.91 1.53 -16.88
CA TYR A 105 -10.97 2.10 -17.71
C TYR A 105 -10.41 3.10 -18.73
N LEU A 106 -9.58 4.05 -18.27
CA LEU A 106 -8.93 5.04 -19.12
C LEU A 106 -7.98 4.40 -20.16
N ALA A 107 -7.31 3.31 -19.78
CA ALA A 107 -6.40 2.58 -20.69
C ALA A 107 -7.13 1.68 -21.68
N ARG A 108 -8.46 1.56 -21.61
CA ARG A 108 -9.30 0.65 -22.44
C ARG A 108 -8.87 -0.83 -22.41
N ASN A 109 -8.12 -1.23 -21.41
CA ASN A 109 -7.57 -2.59 -21.26
C ASN A 109 -8.25 -3.39 -20.15
N LEU A 110 -9.43 -2.94 -19.72
CA LEU A 110 -10.14 -3.54 -18.58
C LEU A 110 -10.54 -4.98 -18.87
N TRP A 111 -11.06 -5.22 -20.09
CA TRP A 111 -11.54 -6.54 -20.50
C TRP A 111 -10.40 -7.55 -20.64
N ASP A 112 -9.31 -7.16 -21.28
CA ASP A 112 -8.13 -8.02 -21.45
C ASP A 112 -7.50 -8.43 -20.15
N ARG A 113 -7.46 -7.51 -19.17
CA ARG A 113 -6.91 -7.79 -17.84
C ARG A 113 -7.84 -8.65 -16.98
N LEU A 114 -9.15 -8.49 -17.11
CA LEU A 114 -10.13 -9.35 -16.43
C LEU A 114 -10.09 -10.77 -16.98
N CYS A 115 -9.99 -10.94 -18.31
CA CYS A 115 -9.83 -12.24 -18.92
C CYS A 115 -8.52 -12.91 -18.45
N TYR A 116 -7.41 -12.16 -18.44
CA TYR A 116 -6.12 -12.66 -17.94
C TYR A 116 -6.16 -13.06 -16.46
N LEU A 117 -6.84 -12.27 -15.62
CA LEU A 117 -7.05 -12.62 -14.21
C LEU A 117 -7.86 -13.92 -14.08
N GLY A 118 -8.92 -14.07 -14.90
CA GLY A 118 -9.73 -15.29 -14.94
C GLY A 118 -8.91 -16.52 -15.34
N GLU A 119 -8.09 -16.42 -16.37
CA GLU A 119 -7.17 -17.48 -16.82
C GLU A 119 -6.13 -17.81 -15.73
N TYR A 120 -5.55 -16.81 -15.10
CA TYR A 120 -4.58 -17.01 -14.04
C TYR A 120 -5.19 -17.73 -12.83
N VAL A 121 -6.37 -17.29 -12.36
CA VAL A 121 -7.08 -17.95 -11.25
C VAL A 121 -7.42 -19.39 -11.61
N TRP A 122 -7.88 -19.62 -12.86
CA TRP A 122 -8.18 -20.97 -13.34
C TRP A 122 -6.94 -21.87 -13.37
N ASP A 123 -5.80 -21.34 -13.83
CA ASP A 123 -4.51 -22.06 -13.85
C ASP A 123 -4.01 -22.39 -12.45
N VAL A 124 -4.10 -21.44 -11.50
CA VAL A 124 -3.71 -21.66 -10.10
C VAL A 124 -4.58 -22.74 -9.45
N VAL A 125 -5.90 -22.69 -9.66
CA VAL A 125 -6.85 -23.67 -9.10
C VAL A 125 -6.62 -25.06 -9.72
N ARG A 126 -6.32 -25.13 -11.02
CA ARG A 126 -6.17 -26.40 -11.74
C ARG A 126 -4.80 -27.05 -11.55
N CYS A 127 -3.74 -26.25 -11.52
CA CYS A 127 -2.35 -26.74 -11.51
C CYS A 127 -1.70 -26.69 -10.12
N GLY A 128 -2.30 -26.00 -9.13
CA GLY A 128 -1.77 -25.86 -7.77
C GLY A 128 -0.41 -25.15 -7.69
N ARG A 129 0.04 -24.50 -8.76
CA ARG A 129 1.32 -23.80 -8.84
C ARG A 129 1.12 -22.29 -8.79
N TRP A 130 1.62 -21.67 -7.75
CA TRP A 130 1.68 -20.23 -7.62
C TRP A 130 2.79 -19.68 -8.54
N LYS A 131 2.41 -19.13 -9.69
CA LYS A 131 3.32 -18.36 -10.54
C LYS A 131 3.13 -16.88 -10.21
N ALA A 132 4.20 -16.07 -10.31
CA ALA A 132 4.06 -14.63 -10.18
C ALA A 132 3.00 -14.13 -11.18
N TYR A 133 1.99 -13.41 -10.68
CA TYR A 133 0.89 -12.87 -11.50
C TYR A 133 1.39 -11.94 -12.62
N PHE A 134 2.54 -11.32 -12.41
CA PHE A 134 3.19 -10.43 -13.36
C PHE A 134 4.51 -11.03 -13.83
N ALA A 135 4.54 -11.64 -15.00
CA ALA A 135 5.79 -11.90 -15.69
C ALA A 135 6.36 -10.57 -16.20
N GLU A 136 7.60 -10.27 -15.85
CA GLU A 136 8.33 -9.03 -16.16
C GLU A 136 8.33 -8.67 -17.67
N GLU A 137 8.18 -9.66 -18.54
CA GLU A 137 8.13 -9.51 -19.99
C GLU A 137 6.86 -8.82 -20.53
N ARG A 138 5.77 -8.74 -19.75
CA ARG A 138 4.50 -8.07 -20.14
C ARG A 138 4.24 -6.77 -19.39
N ALA A 139 5.16 -6.33 -18.58
CA ALA A 139 5.09 -5.05 -17.90
C ALA A 139 5.32 -3.91 -18.90
N HIS A 140 4.25 -3.38 -19.49
CA HIS A 140 4.36 -2.08 -20.14
C HIS A 140 4.91 -1.07 -19.12
N PRO A 141 5.95 -0.27 -19.51
CA PRO A 141 6.44 0.80 -18.64
C PRO A 141 5.28 1.77 -18.39
N GLY A 142 4.67 1.67 -17.22
CA GLY A 142 3.47 2.48 -16.91
C GLY A 142 2.33 1.72 -16.25
N SER A 143 2.35 0.40 -16.19
CA SER A 143 1.23 -0.41 -15.69
C SER A 143 1.05 -0.36 -14.15
N GLY A 144 2.09 -0.03 -13.38
CA GLY A 144 2.01 0.06 -11.92
C GLY A 144 1.07 1.18 -11.45
N ILE A 145 0.38 0.94 -10.34
CA ILE A 145 -0.47 1.93 -9.65
C ILE A 145 0.38 2.60 -8.60
N CYS A 146 0.35 3.94 -8.54
CA CYS A 146 1.00 4.68 -7.46
C CYS A 146 0.19 4.50 -6.18
N MET A 147 0.72 3.76 -5.22
CA MET A 147 0.01 3.43 -3.97
C MET A 147 -0.02 4.60 -2.98
N ALA A 148 0.92 5.53 -3.09
CA ALA A 148 1.00 6.69 -2.20
C ALA A 148 -0.25 7.60 -2.27
N GLY A 149 -0.88 7.74 -3.45
CA GLY A 149 -2.11 8.50 -3.62
C GLY A 149 -3.29 7.94 -2.81
N PRO A 150 -3.68 6.67 -2.99
CA PRO A 150 -4.70 6.01 -2.19
C PRO A 150 -4.47 6.07 -0.68
N VAL A 151 -3.23 5.84 -0.23
CA VAL A 151 -2.84 5.95 1.17
C VAL A 151 -3.04 7.37 1.69
N PHE A 152 -2.66 8.37 0.91
CA PHE A 152 -2.86 9.77 1.25
C PHE A 152 -4.34 10.14 1.39
N CYS A 153 -5.19 9.66 0.45
CA CYS A 153 -6.64 9.85 0.54
C CYS A 153 -7.24 9.22 1.79
N SER A 154 -6.81 8.02 2.17
CA SER A 154 -7.27 7.36 3.41
C SER A 154 -6.89 8.19 4.65
N VAL A 155 -5.65 8.70 4.71
CA VAL A 155 -5.22 9.56 5.83
C VAL A 155 -6.02 10.88 5.87
N LEU A 156 -6.36 11.46 4.73
CA LEU A 156 -7.21 12.66 4.68
C LEU A 156 -8.62 12.39 5.23
N LEU A 157 -9.22 11.22 4.95
CA LEU A 157 -10.50 10.83 5.53
C LEU A 157 -10.44 10.70 7.04
N TYR A 158 -9.34 10.16 7.58
CA TYR A 158 -9.13 10.08 9.01
C TYR A 158 -9.08 11.47 9.66
N ILE A 159 -8.34 12.40 9.05
CA ILE A 159 -8.26 13.79 9.55
C ILE A 159 -9.61 14.50 9.42
N GLY A 160 -10.40 14.16 8.40
CA GLY A 160 -11.77 14.64 8.23
C GLY A 160 -12.78 14.07 9.23
N GLY A 161 -12.36 13.15 10.11
CA GLY A 161 -13.21 12.58 11.16
C GLY A 161 -14.22 11.54 10.66
N VAL A 162 -13.94 10.88 9.54
CA VAL A 162 -14.84 9.86 8.98
C VAL A 162 -14.75 8.55 9.77
N TYR A 163 -13.59 8.25 10.38
CA TYR A 163 -13.35 7.07 11.23
C TYR A 163 -12.31 7.30 12.32
#